data_853840035814ccd26b22e4b764159548
#
_entry.id   853840035814ccd26b22e4b764159548
#
_cell.length_a   1.000
_cell.length_b   1.000
_cell.length_c   1.000
_cell.angle_alpha   90.00
_cell.angle_beta   90.00
_cell.angle_gamma   90.00
#
_symmetry.space_group_name_H-M   'P 1'
#
loop_
_entity.id
_entity.type
_entity.pdbx_description
1 polymer ?
#
loop_
_entity_poly.entity_id
_entity_poly.type
_entity_poly.pdbx_seq_one_letter_code
_entity_poly.pdbx_strand_id
1 'polypeptide(L)'
;MDQILLSYYQLIPKSTELFNNSIQLFNYYNSIYFRTFQQVLKKKKEKEGDGSRELDDIENFYNAWLKFMDGEFDRELKSMSFTSLLSKYIDSVTDLHSLYRKIGFSVGYFDWMFNSYIQNMMSLATSSILKESKLSSHDIVYLKGKTRLLHYHGIREKEEEKENSEPLLIIYAPINRFHIMDLNPKRSVVRNLLSKGLDVYLLDLGYPTKEDDKLSLNDYVDYVKDAVQTILKKEKEEQQGQRQENKKISILGYCWGGILALIYTALEATNTTQNKGDNSVKSLALMATPVDFNKENTILANWSRAVNIDKMMDEFGNMNGQILDLAFAMRNPPRYTFDKYFKLFKKLHDKEFVNTFIDVERWLYDTPPVPGNLHRQIIDNCYKDNLLITKKMKIDDNYIDLRNITIPILVIDAEKDDLVTTESAVAVSDYVSSNEKDFLKSPGGHVALCISDSAHEKLWPKAAKWILSK
;
A
#
# COMPACT_ATOMS: atom_id res chain seq x y z
N MET A 1 -28.97 -18.76 29.20
CA MET A 1 -27.93 -19.77 29.47
C MET A 1 -27.75 -20.69 28.29
N ASP A 2 -28.84 -21.14 27.63
CA ASP A 2 -28.78 -22.10 26.52
C ASP A 2 -28.14 -21.57 25.21
N GLN A 3 -28.33 -20.29 24.89
CA GLN A 3 -27.67 -19.69 23.69
C GLN A 3 -26.15 -19.55 23.86
N ILE A 4 -25.68 -19.27 25.07
CA ILE A 4 -24.25 -19.17 25.37
C ILE A 4 -23.59 -20.56 25.28
N LEU A 5 -24.25 -21.58 25.87
CA LEU A 5 -23.79 -22.96 25.79
C LEU A 5 -23.76 -23.47 24.34
N LEU A 6 -24.79 -23.20 23.55
CA LEU A 6 -24.86 -23.58 22.14
C LEU A 6 -23.72 -22.92 21.32
N SER A 7 -23.43 -21.66 21.62
CA SER A 7 -22.31 -20.92 20.99
C SER A 7 -20.95 -21.52 21.37
N TYR A 8 -20.77 -21.97 22.62
CA TYR A 8 -19.57 -22.70 23.05
C TYR A 8 -19.37 -24.02 22.30
N TYR A 9 -20.44 -24.79 22.09
CA TYR A 9 -20.38 -26.04 21.33
C TYR A 9 -20.05 -25.82 19.86
N GLN A 10 -20.39 -24.66 19.29
CA GLN A 10 -20.03 -24.27 17.92
C GLN A 10 -18.59 -23.72 17.80
N LEU A 11 -18.03 -23.23 18.90
CA LEU A 11 -16.70 -22.62 18.92
C LEU A 11 -15.59 -23.64 18.62
N ILE A 12 -15.66 -24.82 19.22
CA ILE A 12 -14.63 -25.86 19.09
C ILE A 12 -14.49 -26.33 17.64
N PRO A 13 -15.58 -26.74 16.94
CA PRO A 13 -15.47 -27.12 15.54
C PRO A 13 -14.93 -26.00 14.63
N LYS A 14 -15.40 -24.78 14.82
CA LYS A 14 -14.95 -23.64 14.00
C LYS A 14 -13.50 -23.23 14.28
N SER A 15 -13.05 -23.32 15.53
CA SER A 15 -11.64 -23.12 15.87
C SER A 15 -10.75 -24.20 15.26
N THR A 16 -11.22 -25.44 15.25
CA THR A 16 -10.52 -26.57 14.62
C THR A 16 -10.49 -26.40 13.10
N GLU A 17 -11.58 -25.97 12.48
CA GLU A 17 -11.64 -25.67 11.05
C GLU A 17 -10.68 -24.55 10.66
N LEU A 18 -10.65 -23.45 11.41
CA LEU A 18 -9.69 -22.36 11.18
C LEU A 18 -8.25 -22.85 11.32
N PHE A 19 -7.94 -23.62 12.35
CA PHE A 19 -6.61 -24.19 12.55
C PHE A 19 -6.22 -25.10 11.38
N ASN A 20 -7.10 -25.98 10.94
CA ASN A 20 -6.86 -26.85 9.80
C ASN A 20 -6.68 -26.08 8.50
N ASN A 21 -7.51 -25.06 8.24
CA ASN A 21 -7.39 -24.20 7.05
C ASN A 21 -6.08 -23.38 7.09
N SER A 22 -5.65 -22.94 8.29
CA SER A 22 -4.36 -22.27 8.47
C SER A 22 -3.18 -23.18 8.15
N ILE A 23 -3.24 -24.45 8.64
CA ILE A 23 -2.22 -25.45 8.35
C ILE A 23 -2.22 -25.78 6.85
N GLN A 24 -3.37 -25.94 6.22
CA GLN A 24 -3.48 -26.24 4.78
C GLN A 24 -2.87 -25.08 3.96
N LEU A 25 -3.19 -23.86 4.29
CA LEU A 25 -2.65 -22.68 3.63
C LEU A 25 -1.12 -22.60 3.79
N PHE A 26 -0.62 -22.81 5.01
CA PHE A 26 0.80 -22.82 5.32
C PHE A 26 1.55 -23.91 4.52
N ASN A 27 0.99 -25.11 4.47
CA ASN A 27 1.59 -26.25 3.77
C ASN A 27 1.55 -26.09 2.26
N TYR A 28 0.47 -25.53 1.70
CA TYR A 28 0.40 -25.18 0.29
C TYR A 28 1.52 -24.21 -0.11
N TYR A 29 1.74 -23.16 0.68
CA TYR A 29 2.83 -22.23 0.47
C TYR A 29 4.20 -22.88 0.53
N ASN A 30 4.42 -23.67 1.56
CA ASN A 30 5.68 -24.39 1.70
C ASN A 30 5.92 -25.33 0.51
N SER A 31 4.89 -26.02 0.00
CA SER A 31 5.03 -26.89 -1.17
C SER A 31 5.45 -26.15 -2.43
N ILE A 32 4.89 -24.96 -2.68
CA ILE A 32 5.29 -24.11 -3.81
C ILE A 32 6.72 -23.61 -3.64
N TYR A 33 7.04 -23.12 -2.44
CA TYR A 33 8.38 -22.62 -2.12
C TYR A 33 9.45 -23.67 -2.36
N PHE A 34 9.21 -24.87 -1.87
CA PHE A 34 10.17 -25.95 -2.00
C PHE A 34 10.34 -26.45 -3.43
N ARG A 35 9.29 -26.51 -4.23
CA ARG A 35 9.42 -26.83 -5.67
C ARG A 35 10.27 -25.78 -6.39
N THR A 36 10.06 -24.51 -6.08
CA THR A 36 10.86 -23.41 -6.66
C THR A 36 12.31 -23.49 -6.18
N PHE A 37 12.52 -23.77 -4.90
CA PHE A 37 13.85 -23.93 -4.30
C PHE A 37 14.61 -25.12 -4.91
N GLN A 38 13.97 -26.28 -5.11
CA GLN A 38 14.59 -27.41 -5.82
C GLN A 38 15.03 -27.04 -7.23
N GLN A 39 14.22 -26.28 -7.98
CA GLN A 39 14.60 -25.83 -9.30
C GLN A 39 15.81 -24.88 -9.27
N VAL A 40 15.91 -24.02 -8.26
CA VAL A 40 17.04 -23.12 -8.05
C VAL A 40 18.30 -23.89 -7.66
N LEU A 41 18.20 -24.84 -6.72
CA LEU A 41 19.29 -25.71 -6.30
C LEU A 41 19.81 -26.54 -7.48
N LYS A 42 18.91 -27.14 -8.27
CA LYS A 42 19.29 -27.91 -9.46
C LYS A 42 20.06 -27.06 -10.45
N LYS A 43 19.59 -25.85 -10.75
CA LYS A 43 20.30 -24.91 -11.64
C LYS A 43 21.64 -24.46 -11.07
N LYS A 44 21.79 -24.38 -9.74
CA LYS A 44 23.04 -23.99 -9.09
C LYS A 44 24.04 -25.15 -9.09
N LYS A 45 23.62 -26.38 -8.83
CA LYS A 45 24.44 -27.60 -8.98
C LYS A 45 24.94 -27.77 -10.41
N GLU A 46 24.08 -27.50 -11.43
CA GLU A 46 24.46 -27.55 -12.84
C GLU A 46 25.54 -26.50 -13.22
N LYS A 47 25.61 -25.36 -12.49
CA LYS A 47 26.58 -24.28 -12.77
C LYS A 47 27.89 -24.38 -12.00
N GLU A 48 27.85 -24.85 -10.76
CA GLU A 48 28.99 -24.77 -9.81
C GLU A 48 29.67 -26.13 -9.56
N GLY A 49 29.11 -27.25 -10.10
CA GLY A 49 29.61 -28.60 -9.88
C GLY A 49 29.16 -29.19 -8.55
N ASP A 50 29.05 -30.53 -8.51
CA ASP A 50 28.57 -31.30 -7.35
C ASP A 50 29.67 -31.36 -6.27
N GLY A 51 29.62 -30.52 -5.25
CA GLY A 51 30.67 -30.54 -4.23
C GLY A 51 30.58 -29.61 -3.03
N SER A 52 29.49 -28.87 -2.83
CA SER A 52 29.37 -28.08 -1.62
C SER A 52 28.56 -28.82 -0.55
N ARG A 53 29.23 -29.20 0.55
CA ARG A 53 28.64 -29.82 1.75
C ARG A 53 27.40 -29.08 2.27
N GLU A 54 27.39 -27.76 2.15
CA GLU A 54 26.26 -26.89 2.52
C GLU A 54 25.00 -27.15 1.68
N LEU A 55 25.14 -27.44 0.39
CA LEU A 55 24.01 -27.71 -0.50
C LEU A 55 23.42 -29.10 -0.23
N ASP A 56 24.26 -30.07 0.15
CA ASP A 56 23.84 -31.42 0.50
C ASP A 56 23.13 -31.44 1.86
N ASP A 57 23.58 -30.68 2.85
CA ASP A 57 22.93 -30.55 4.15
C ASP A 57 21.54 -29.90 4.03
N ILE A 58 21.39 -28.88 3.18
CA ILE A 58 20.12 -28.22 2.90
C ILE A 58 19.16 -29.20 2.16
N GLU A 59 19.66 -29.96 1.21
CA GLU A 59 18.86 -30.94 0.48
C GLU A 59 18.41 -32.10 1.37
N ASN A 60 19.28 -32.57 2.28
CA ASN A 60 18.96 -33.62 3.25
C ASN A 60 17.94 -33.16 4.27
N PHE A 61 18.08 -31.95 4.83
CA PHE A 61 17.06 -31.35 5.70
C PHE A 61 15.70 -31.23 4.99
N TYR A 62 15.74 -30.78 3.75
CA TYR A 62 14.55 -30.64 2.92
C TYR A 62 13.85 -31.96 2.66
N ASN A 63 14.58 -33.01 2.27
CA ASN A 63 14.03 -34.33 2.00
C ASN A 63 13.46 -35.00 3.25
N ALA A 64 14.10 -34.78 4.42
CA ALA A 64 13.57 -35.26 5.72
C ALA A 64 12.26 -34.53 6.08
N TRP A 65 12.18 -33.22 5.81
CA TRP A 65 10.98 -32.44 6.05
C TRP A 65 9.83 -32.79 5.10
N LEU A 66 10.10 -32.99 3.81
CA LEU A 66 9.11 -33.52 2.85
C LEU A 66 8.55 -34.86 3.29
N LYS A 67 9.42 -35.76 3.75
CA LYS A 67 9.00 -37.09 4.21
C LYS A 67 8.10 -37.02 5.44
N PHE A 68 8.32 -36.05 6.30
CA PHE A 68 7.45 -35.74 7.44
C PHE A 68 6.07 -35.23 6.98
N MET A 69 6.04 -34.42 5.90
CA MET A 69 4.82 -33.82 5.37
C MET A 69 4.02 -34.72 4.41
N ASP A 70 4.63 -35.74 3.82
CA ASP A 70 4.07 -36.56 2.73
C ASP A 70 3.01 -37.64 3.19
N GLY A 71 2.64 -37.64 4.48
CA GLY A 71 1.76 -38.72 5.00
C GLY A 71 0.33 -38.71 4.47
N GLU A 72 -0.39 -37.59 4.45
CA GLU A 72 -1.80 -37.53 4.01
C GLU A 72 -2.15 -36.22 3.26
N PHE A 73 -1.31 -35.23 3.33
CA PHE A 73 -1.59 -33.84 2.92
C PHE A 73 -1.55 -33.58 1.41
N ASP A 74 -0.78 -34.36 0.66
CA ASP A 74 -0.47 -34.05 -0.74
C ASP A 74 -1.65 -34.31 -1.71
N ARG A 75 -2.63 -35.12 -1.33
CA ARG A 75 -3.78 -35.44 -2.18
C ARG A 75 -4.86 -34.36 -2.20
N GLU A 76 -5.17 -33.74 -1.06
CA GLU A 76 -6.14 -32.64 -0.98
C GLU A 76 -5.59 -31.33 -1.53
N LEU A 77 -4.33 -31.03 -1.25
CA LEU A 77 -3.65 -29.82 -1.73
C LEU A 77 -3.50 -29.75 -3.25
N LYS A 78 -3.32 -30.90 -3.91
CA LYS A 78 -3.21 -30.94 -5.39
C LYS A 78 -4.51 -30.60 -6.11
N SER A 79 -5.64 -30.73 -5.43
CA SER A 79 -6.98 -30.48 -6.00
C SER A 79 -7.52 -29.08 -5.76
N MET A 80 -6.92 -28.30 -4.85
CA MET A 80 -7.42 -26.97 -4.46
C MET A 80 -6.52 -25.85 -4.96
N SER A 81 -7.13 -24.79 -5.52
CA SER A 81 -6.42 -23.58 -5.81
C SER A 81 -6.11 -22.83 -4.51
N PHE A 82 -4.99 -22.10 -4.49
CA PHE A 82 -4.64 -21.23 -3.35
C PHE A 82 -5.76 -20.23 -3.01
N THR A 83 -6.42 -19.66 -4.03
CA THR A 83 -7.56 -18.76 -3.87
C THR A 83 -8.70 -19.43 -3.09
N SER A 84 -8.98 -20.71 -3.37
CA SER A 84 -10.00 -21.46 -2.65
C SER A 84 -9.62 -21.71 -1.18
N LEU A 85 -8.35 -21.99 -0.90
CA LEU A 85 -7.85 -22.16 0.48
C LEU A 85 -7.89 -20.87 1.27
N LEU A 86 -7.49 -19.76 0.65
CA LEU A 86 -7.53 -18.45 1.28
C LEU A 86 -8.98 -18.00 1.56
N SER A 87 -9.91 -18.19 0.61
CA SER A 87 -11.33 -17.91 0.82
C SER A 87 -11.88 -18.69 2.02
N LYS A 88 -11.62 -19.99 2.10
CA LYS A 88 -12.01 -20.83 3.24
C LYS A 88 -11.40 -20.34 4.56
N TYR A 89 -10.12 -19.95 4.54
CA TYR A 89 -9.47 -19.39 5.72
C TYR A 89 -10.14 -18.09 6.19
N ILE A 90 -10.39 -17.15 5.28
CA ILE A 90 -11.06 -15.87 5.58
C ILE A 90 -12.50 -16.14 6.10
N ASP A 91 -13.24 -17.05 5.47
CA ASP A 91 -14.58 -17.40 5.91
C ASP A 91 -14.55 -18.01 7.33
N SER A 92 -13.60 -18.90 7.63
CA SER A 92 -13.43 -19.48 8.96
C SER A 92 -13.06 -18.44 10.02
N VAL A 93 -12.18 -17.49 9.69
CA VAL A 93 -11.82 -16.35 10.58
C VAL A 93 -13.05 -15.51 10.87
N THR A 94 -13.82 -15.16 9.84
CA THR A 94 -15.00 -14.32 9.95
C THR A 94 -16.10 -15.01 10.79
N ASP A 95 -16.30 -16.32 10.56
CA ASP A 95 -17.28 -17.11 11.31
C ASP A 95 -16.90 -17.27 12.78
N LEU A 96 -15.61 -17.48 13.06
CA LEU A 96 -15.09 -17.61 14.42
C LEU A 96 -15.22 -16.27 15.18
N HIS A 97 -14.87 -15.16 14.53
CA HIS A 97 -15.01 -13.81 15.11
C HIS A 97 -16.49 -13.50 15.45
N SER A 98 -17.42 -13.80 14.52
CA SER A 98 -18.86 -13.67 14.74
C SER A 98 -19.32 -14.45 15.96
N LEU A 99 -18.81 -15.67 16.13
CA LEU A 99 -19.14 -16.53 17.25
C LEU A 99 -18.59 -15.99 18.58
N TYR A 100 -17.33 -15.54 18.61
CA TYR A 100 -16.74 -14.91 19.80
C TYR A 100 -17.50 -13.66 20.24
N ARG A 101 -17.95 -12.83 19.30
CA ARG A 101 -18.78 -11.67 19.61
C ARG A 101 -20.13 -12.05 20.25
N LYS A 102 -20.77 -13.11 19.76
CA LYS A 102 -22.05 -13.61 20.30
C LYS A 102 -21.95 -14.12 21.73
N ILE A 103 -20.81 -14.66 22.12
CA ILE A 103 -20.59 -15.17 23.50
C ILE A 103 -19.99 -14.12 24.44
N GLY A 104 -19.84 -12.86 23.98
CA GLY A 104 -19.35 -11.75 24.80
C GLY A 104 -17.86 -11.81 25.12
N PHE A 105 -17.09 -12.68 24.43
CA PHE A 105 -15.64 -12.65 24.50
C PHE A 105 -15.11 -11.48 23.67
N SER A 106 -14.34 -10.61 24.30
CA SER A 106 -13.64 -9.54 23.58
C SER A 106 -12.66 -10.16 22.57
N VAL A 107 -12.45 -9.47 21.46
CA VAL A 107 -11.59 -9.82 20.33
C VAL A 107 -10.12 -10.14 20.72
N GLY A 108 -9.79 -9.99 22.00
CA GLY A 108 -8.47 -10.13 22.59
C GLY A 108 -7.73 -11.45 22.37
N TYR A 109 -8.39 -12.57 22.01
CA TYR A 109 -7.67 -13.83 21.77
C TYR A 109 -7.04 -13.86 20.38
N PHE A 110 -7.71 -13.33 19.38
CA PHE A 110 -7.14 -13.18 18.02
C PHE A 110 -6.02 -12.13 18.02
N ASP A 111 -6.25 -11.01 18.71
CA ASP A 111 -5.24 -9.98 18.96
C ASP A 111 -4.06 -10.56 19.74
N TRP A 112 -4.30 -11.44 20.72
CA TRP A 112 -3.23 -12.05 21.49
C TRP A 112 -2.41 -13.06 20.69
N MET A 113 -3.02 -13.94 19.91
CA MET A 113 -2.32 -14.97 19.15
C MET A 113 -1.52 -14.35 17.99
N PHE A 114 -2.11 -13.38 17.31
CA PHE A 114 -1.48 -12.67 16.21
C PHE A 114 -0.45 -11.66 16.72
N ASN A 115 -0.76 -10.89 17.76
CA ASN A 115 0.17 -9.98 18.42
C ASN A 115 1.32 -10.71 19.11
N SER A 116 1.12 -11.89 19.70
CA SER A 116 2.21 -12.64 20.32
C SER A 116 3.21 -13.12 19.29
N TYR A 117 2.78 -13.55 18.12
CA TYR A 117 3.68 -13.94 17.03
C TYR A 117 4.43 -12.72 16.48
N ILE A 118 3.71 -11.64 16.19
CA ILE A 118 4.29 -10.40 15.67
C ILE A 118 5.10 -9.67 16.73
N GLN A 119 4.64 -9.58 17.99
CA GLN A 119 5.38 -8.94 19.06
C GLN A 119 6.66 -9.72 19.43
N ASN A 120 6.67 -11.04 19.35
CA ASN A 120 7.90 -11.81 19.52
C ASN A 120 8.89 -11.59 18.38
N MET A 121 8.43 -11.42 17.17
CA MET A 121 9.25 -10.99 16.04
C MET A 121 9.70 -9.53 16.18
N MET A 122 8.81 -8.65 16.63
CA MET A 122 9.12 -7.23 16.86
C MET A 122 9.96 -6.99 18.12
N SER A 123 9.84 -7.79 19.18
CA SER A 123 10.68 -7.67 20.38
C SER A 123 12.15 -7.96 20.11
N LEU A 124 12.43 -8.80 19.13
CA LEU A 124 13.79 -8.96 18.58
C LEU A 124 14.26 -7.70 17.83
N ALA A 125 13.35 -6.97 17.23
CA ALA A 125 13.63 -5.72 16.51
C ALA A 125 13.57 -4.48 17.42
N THR A 126 12.87 -4.52 18.57
CA THR A 126 12.59 -3.33 19.41
C THR A 126 13.46 -3.23 20.66
N SER A 127 14.33 -4.18 20.94
CA SER A 127 15.23 -4.02 22.06
C SER A 127 16.23 -2.87 21.79
N SER A 128 16.04 -1.77 22.50
CA SER A 128 16.98 -0.69 22.82
C SER A 128 17.62 0.18 21.72
N ILE A 129 17.41 -0.06 20.41
CA ILE A 129 18.10 0.68 19.33
C ILE A 129 17.20 1.71 18.63
N LEU A 130 15.93 1.77 18.98
CA LEU A 130 14.93 2.48 18.19
C LEU A 130 14.79 3.96 18.60
N LYS A 131 15.59 4.81 17.97
CA LYS A 131 15.29 6.25 17.94
C LYS A 131 14.06 6.47 17.05
N GLU A 132 13.14 7.31 17.51
CA GLU A 132 12.02 7.79 16.71
C GLU A 132 12.50 8.24 15.33
N SER A 133 11.86 7.75 14.28
CA SER A 133 12.06 8.27 12.94
C SER A 133 11.72 9.75 12.97
N LYS A 134 12.71 10.62 12.77
CA LYS A 134 12.48 12.05 12.73
C LYS A 134 12.02 12.40 11.32
N LEU A 135 10.73 12.59 11.17
CA LEU A 135 10.17 13.22 9.98
C LEU A 135 10.83 14.60 9.76
N SER A 136 10.86 15.05 8.51
CA SER A 136 11.24 16.40 8.18
C SER A 136 10.30 17.40 8.85
N SER A 137 10.82 18.57 9.21
CA SER A 137 10.05 19.63 9.87
C SER A 137 8.85 20.03 8.98
N HIS A 138 7.67 20.13 9.59
CA HIS A 138 6.44 20.49 8.89
C HIS A 138 5.44 21.14 9.85
N ASP A 139 4.51 21.90 9.28
CA ASP A 139 3.33 22.43 9.96
C ASP A 139 2.08 21.65 9.51
N ILE A 140 1.09 21.57 10.40
CA ILE A 140 -0.26 21.11 10.03
C ILE A 140 -1.05 22.33 9.60
N VAL A 141 -1.32 22.44 8.29
CA VAL A 141 -2.02 23.61 7.71
C VAL A 141 -3.52 23.37 7.49
N TYR A 142 -3.98 22.14 7.65
CA TYR A 142 -5.40 21.75 7.61
C TYR A 142 -5.63 20.51 8.45
N LEU A 143 -6.80 20.47 9.10
CA LEU A 143 -7.25 19.35 9.93
C LEU A 143 -8.76 19.16 9.77
N LYS A 144 -9.20 17.94 9.40
CA LYS A 144 -10.62 17.54 9.37
C LYS A 144 -10.74 16.11 9.88
N GLY A 145 -11.34 15.95 11.05
CA GLY A 145 -11.35 14.66 11.75
C GLY A 145 -9.92 14.20 12.03
N LYS A 146 -9.50 13.09 11.43
CA LYS A 146 -8.16 12.51 11.57
C LYS A 146 -7.23 12.81 10.39
N THR A 147 -7.78 13.39 9.32
CA THR A 147 -7.04 13.76 8.11
C THR A 147 -6.32 15.09 8.32
N ARG A 148 -5.05 15.15 7.95
CA ARG A 148 -4.19 16.34 8.11
C ARG A 148 -3.50 16.66 6.78
N LEU A 149 -3.32 17.94 6.51
CA LEU A 149 -2.43 18.42 5.46
C LEU A 149 -1.15 18.93 6.11
N LEU A 150 -0.05 18.27 5.80
CA LEU A 150 1.29 18.61 6.28
C LEU A 150 1.96 19.49 5.23
N HIS A 151 2.50 20.65 5.65
CA HIS A 151 3.34 21.52 4.82
C HIS A 151 4.77 21.43 5.30
N TYR A 152 5.66 20.91 4.48
CA TYR A 152 7.05 20.66 4.85
C TYR A 152 7.91 21.91 4.67
N HIS A 153 8.77 22.17 5.65
CA HIS A 153 9.70 23.28 5.60
C HIS A 153 10.86 22.98 4.64
N GLY A 154 11.17 23.96 3.80
CA GLY A 154 12.30 23.87 2.87
C GLY A 154 13.64 23.64 3.59
N ILE A 155 14.53 22.86 2.96
CA ILE A 155 15.86 22.56 3.50
C ILE A 155 16.82 23.76 3.29
N ARG A 156 16.43 24.74 2.49
CA ARG A 156 17.25 25.88 2.09
C ARG A 156 17.12 27.04 3.06
N GLU A 157 18.27 27.60 3.46
CA GLU A 157 18.37 28.70 4.45
C GLU A 157 18.05 30.10 3.92
N LYS A 158 17.74 30.27 2.61
CA LYS A 158 17.54 31.58 2.00
C LYS A 158 16.06 31.85 1.74
N GLU A 159 15.55 32.92 2.35
CA GLU A 159 14.17 33.43 2.17
C GLU A 159 13.85 33.84 0.71
N GLU A 160 14.83 34.27 -0.07
CA GLU A 160 14.65 34.73 -1.47
C GLU A 160 14.26 33.60 -2.44
N GLU A 161 14.44 32.32 -2.07
CA GLU A 161 14.10 31.19 -2.91
C GLU A 161 12.66 30.66 -2.69
N LYS A 162 11.92 31.16 -1.69
CA LYS A 162 10.52 30.81 -1.42
C LYS A 162 9.53 31.41 -2.42
N GLU A 163 9.83 32.60 -2.96
CA GLU A 163 8.89 33.34 -3.83
C GLU A 163 8.54 32.62 -5.15
N ASN A 164 9.34 31.65 -5.59
CA ASN A 164 9.16 30.93 -6.86
C ASN A 164 9.04 29.41 -6.72
N SER A 165 8.74 28.91 -5.53
CA SER A 165 8.57 27.45 -5.36
C SER A 165 7.23 26.98 -5.92
N GLU A 166 7.26 25.81 -6.62
CA GLU A 166 6.07 25.21 -7.23
C GLU A 166 5.36 24.30 -6.21
N PRO A 167 4.09 24.53 -5.89
CA PRO A 167 3.36 23.72 -4.93
C PRO A 167 3.09 22.31 -5.46
N LEU A 168 3.45 21.31 -4.67
CA LEU A 168 3.25 19.91 -4.92
C LEU A 168 2.46 19.25 -3.79
N LEU A 169 1.28 18.74 -4.09
CA LEU A 169 0.51 17.91 -3.17
C LEU A 169 0.83 16.44 -3.36
N ILE A 170 1.36 15.79 -2.33
CA ILE A 170 1.51 14.34 -2.27
C ILE A 170 0.25 13.74 -1.65
N ILE A 171 -0.42 12.84 -2.38
CA ILE A 171 -1.56 12.07 -1.90
C ILE A 171 -1.10 10.64 -1.66
N TYR A 172 -1.03 10.26 -0.39
CA TYR A 172 -0.64 8.91 0.02
C TYR A 172 -1.86 7.96 0.01
N ALA A 173 -1.59 6.66 -0.02
CA ALA A 173 -2.64 5.65 0.02
C ALA A 173 -3.33 5.58 1.40
N PRO A 174 -4.62 5.20 1.48
CA PRO A 174 -5.29 4.90 2.74
C PRO A 174 -4.84 3.57 3.37
N ILE A 175 -3.84 2.91 2.80
CA ILE A 175 -3.24 1.65 3.24
C ILE A 175 -1.80 1.92 3.63
N ASN A 176 -1.36 1.44 4.79
CA ASN A 176 -0.12 1.82 5.45
C ASN A 176 -0.07 3.32 5.78
N ARG A 177 1.06 3.84 6.17
CA ARG A 177 1.22 5.23 6.58
C ARG A 177 2.17 5.98 5.67
N PHE A 178 1.90 7.27 5.52
CA PHE A 178 2.70 8.19 4.68
C PHE A 178 4.18 8.29 5.07
N HIS A 179 4.57 7.83 6.27
CA HIS A 179 5.94 7.92 6.79
C HIS A 179 7.00 7.31 5.86
N ILE A 180 6.61 6.39 4.98
CA ILE A 180 7.53 5.84 3.96
C ILE A 180 8.03 6.90 2.97
N MET A 181 7.26 7.98 2.78
CA MET A 181 7.65 9.11 1.93
C MET A 181 8.71 10.00 2.60
N ASP A 182 8.89 9.88 3.92
CA ASP A 182 9.86 10.64 4.71
C ASP A 182 10.42 9.77 5.85
N LEU A 183 10.94 8.59 5.51
CA LEU A 183 11.28 7.53 6.45
C LEU A 183 12.44 7.92 7.39
N ASN A 184 13.49 8.48 6.82
CA ASN A 184 14.66 9.02 7.53
C ASN A 184 15.42 10.00 6.63
N PRO A 185 16.42 10.75 7.13
CA PRO A 185 17.11 11.78 6.36
C PRO A 185 17.71 11.33 5.03
N LYS A 186 18.10 10.06 4.91
CA LYS A 186 18.67 9.51 3.67
C LYS A 186 17.63 8.84 2.77
N ARG A 187 16.50 8.45 3.32
CA ARG A 187 15.40 7.74 2.66
C ARG A 187 14.13 8.58 2.77
N SER A 188 14.14 9.74 2.12
CA SER A 188 13.04 10.70 2.13
C SER A 188 12.78 11.22 0.72
N VAL A 189 11.63 10.86 0.18
CA VAL A 189 11.11 11.43 -1.07
C VAL A 189 10.83 12.92 -0.88
N VAL A 190 10.23 13.28 0.26
CA VAL A 190 9.94 14.67 0.64
C VAL A 190 11.20 15.54 0.58
N ARG A 191 12.28 15.13 1.25
CA ARG A 191 13.55 15.88 1.23
C ARG A 191 14.15 16.01 -0.17
N ASN A 192 14.03 14.94 -0.97
CA ASN A 192 14.52 14.96 -2.33
C ASN A 192 13.79 16.01 -3.16
N LEU A 193 12.46 16.08 -3.05
CA LEU A 193 11.61 17.03 -3.74
C LEU A 193 11.86 18.47 -3.27
N LEU A 194 11.92 18.69 -1.95
CA LEU A 194 12.27 20.00 -1.34
C LEU A 194 13.63 20.49 -1.81
N SER A 195 14.65 19.62 -1.88
CA SER A 195 15.99 19.97 -2.33
C SER A 195 16.05 20.43 -3.79
N LYS A 196 15.02 20.13 -4.57
CA LYS A 196 14.89 20.54 -5.98
C LYS A 196 14.07 21.82 -6.16
N GLY A 197 13.53 22.41 -5.10
CA GLY A 197 12.80 23.67 -5.14
C GLY A 197 11.28 23.51 -5.24
N LEU A 198 10.75 22.33 -4.98
CA LEU A 198 9.31 22.13 -4.85
C LEU A 198 8.84 22.53 -3.45
N ASP A 199 7.67 23.14 -3.35
CA ASP A 199 6.97 23.39 -2.09
C ASP A 199 6.06 22.21 -1.78
N VAL A 200 6.42 21.40 -0.79
CA VAL A 200 5.84 20.06 -0.61
C VAL A 200 4.78 20.06 0.47
N TYR A 201 3.58 19.68 0.05
CA TYR A 201 2.46 19.35 0.92
C TYR A 201 2.20 17.83 0.87
N LEU A 202 1.78 17.25 1.99
CA LEU A 202 1.41 15.83 2.05
C LEU A 202 0.09 15.66 2.78
N LEU A 203 -0.85 14.96 2.14
CA LEU A 203 -2.12 14.60 2.71
C LEU A 203 -1.98 13.31 3.51
N ASP A 204 -1.99 13.44 4.84
CA ASP A 204 -2.09 12.32 5.78
C ASP A 204 -3.57 12.00 6.01
N LEU A 205 -3.99 10.84 5.56
CA LEU A 205 -5.39 10.36 5.67
C LEU A 205 -5.76 9.87 7.08
N GLY A 206 -4.82 9.96 8.03
CA GLY A 206 -5.03 9.68 9.43
C GLY A 206 -4.99 8.20 9.80
N TYR A 207 -5.55 7.91 10.98
CA TYR A 207 -5.66 6.56 11.54
C TYR A 207 -7.11 6.28 11.89
N PRO A 208 -7.90 5.66 11.01
CA PRO A 208 -9.31 5.36 11.24
C PRO A 208 -9.54 4.48 12.47
N THR A 209 -10.63 4.73 13.17
CA THR A 209 -11.12 3.92 14.29
C THR A 209 -12.46 3.28 13.93
N LYS A 210 -13.08 2.56 14.86
CA LYS A 210 -14.39 1.93 14.66
C LYS A 210 -15.50 2.92 14.29
N GLU A 211 -15.36 4.18 14.69
CA GLU A 211 -16.33 5.25 14.41
C GLU A 211 -16.27 5.75 12.97
N ASP A 212 -15.19 5.41 12.25
CA ASP A 212 -14.94 5.84 10.88
C ASP A 212 -15.38 4.79 9.84
N ASP A 213 -16.08 3.72 10.26
CA ASP A 213 -16.48 2.59 9.40
C ASP A 213 -17.31 3.00 8.18
N LYS A 214 -18.03 4.14 8.28
CA LYS A 214 -18.88 4.70 7.23
C LYS A 214 -18.15 5.61 6.25
N LEU A 215 -16.90 5.99 6.52
CA LEU A 215 -16.12 6.79 5.59
C LEU A 215 -16.02 6.08 4.24
N SER A 216 -16.34 6.82 3.20
CA SER A 216 -16.50 6.34 1.82
C SER A 216 -15.42 6.91 0.89
N LEU A 217 -15.41 6.46 -0.35
CA LEU A 217 -14.57 7.04 -1.39
C LEU A 217 -14.87 8.53 -1.61
N ASN A 218 -16.14 8.94 -1.47
CA ASN A 218 -16.54 10.36 -1.57
C ASN A 218 -15.82 11.20 -0.50
N ASP A 219 -15.82 10.73 0.76
CA ASP A 219 -15.16 11.46 1.85
C ASP A 219 -13.66 11.63 1.58
N TYR A 220 -13.01 10.60 1.03
CA TYR A 220 -11.58 10.65 0.70
C TYR A 220 -11.28 11.57 -0.48
N VAL A 221 -12.17 11.65 -1.46
CA VAL A 221 -12.06 12.63 -2.56
C VAL A 221 -12.30 14.05 -2.04
N ASP A 222 -13.22 14.25 -1.09
CA ASP A 222 -13.43 15.53 -0.42
C ASP A 222 -12.19 15.98 0.38
N TYR A 223 -11.48 15.06 1.05
CA TYR A 223 -10.21 15.40 1.71
C TYR A 223 -9.16 15.90 0.71
N VAL A 224 -9.08 15.32 -0.49
CA VAL A 224 -8.20 15.80 -1.56
C VAL A 224 -8.62 17.20 -2.01
N LYS A 225 -9.91 17.42 -2.22
CA LYS A 225 -10.47 18.72 -2.60
C LYS A 225 -10.14 19.80 -1.57
N ASP A 226 -10.39 19.51 -0.28
CA ASP A 226 -10.11 20.44 0.82
C ASP A 226 -8.60 20.76 0.89
N ALA A 227 -7.73 19.76 0.69
CA ALA A 227 -6.29 19.96 0.66
C ALA A 227 -5.87 20.90 -0.48
N VAL A 228 -6.36 20.67 -1.70
CA VAL A 228 -6.07 21.53 -2.87
C VAL A 228 -6.54 22.97 -2.61
N GLN A 229 -7.77 23.14 -2.11
CA GLN A 229 -8.31 24.46 -1.80
C GLN A 229 -7.49 25.20 -0.73
N THR A 230 -7.04 24.47 0.30
CA THR A 230 -6.20 25.02 1.37
C THR A 230 -4.86 25.53 0.82
N ILE A 231 -4.19 24.74 -0.05
CA ILE A 231 -2.94 25.14 -0.68
C ILE A 231 -3.15 26.39 -1.55
N LEU A 232 -4.15 26.37 -2.44
CA LEU A 232 -4.42 27.49 -3.35
C LEU A 232 -4.80 28.78 -2.59
N LYS A 233 -5.50 28.66 -1.46
CA LYS A 233 -5.81 29.81 -0.60
C LYS A 233 -4.53 30.38 0.00
N LYS A 234 -3.66 29.55 0.55
CA LYS A 234 -2.38 29.97 1.12
C LYS A 234 -1.48 30.63 0.09
N GLU A 235 -1.37 30.05 -1.11
CA GLU A 235 -0.62 30.63 -2.22
C GLU A 235 -1.13 32.04 -2.62
N LYS A 236 -2.44 32.28 -2.57
CA LYS A 236 -3.04 33.58 -2.83
C LYS A 236 -2.74 34.59 -1.71
N GLU A 237 -2.75 34.14 -0.46
CA GLU A 237 -2.45 35.00 0.71
C GLU A 237 -0.98 35.44 0.72
N GLU A 238 -0.05 34.60 0.31
CA GLU A 238 1.37 34.88 0.22
C GLU A 238 1.71 35.84 -0.94
N GLN A 239 0.86 35.94 -1.98
CA GLN A 239 1.01 36.88 -3.12
C GLN A 239 0.45 38.31 -2.87
N GLN A 240 0.10 38.65 -1.64
CA GLN A 240 -0.43 39.98 -1.33
C GLN A 240 0.55 41.11 -1.77
N GLY A 241 0.22 41.74 -2.90
CA GLY A 241 0.99 42.88 -3.45
C GLY A 241 1.56 42.66 -4.86
N GLN A 242 1.50 41.44 -5.40
CA GLN A 242 1.90 41.12 -6.77
C GLN A 242 0.69 40.83 -7.65
N ARG A 243 0.87 40.84 -8.99
CA ARG A 243 -0.17 40.47 -9.95
C ARG A 243 -0.69 39.06 -9.59
N GLN A 244 -1.96 38.98 -9.17
CA GLN A 244 -2.61 37.69 -8.84
C GLN A 244 -2.68 36.83 -10.09
N GLU A 245 -1.68 35.97 -10.30
CA GLU A 245 -1.80 34.86 -11.21
C GLU A 245 -2.53 33.71 -10.49
N ASN A 246 -3.50 33.07 -11.17
CA ASN A 246 -4.16 31.88 -10.63
C ASN A 246 -3.15 30.75 -10.58
N LYS A 247 -2.43 30.61 -9.44
CA LYS A 247 -1.51 29.50 -9.23
C LYS A 247 -2.27 28.18 -9.33
N LYS A 248 -1.62 27.21 -9.96
CA LYS A 248 -2.05 25.82 -10.07
C LYS A 248 -1.10 24.96 -9.28
N ILE A 249 -1.55 23.78 -8.88
CA ILE A 249 -0.70 22.84 -8.13
C ILE A 249 -0.39 21.59 -8.96
N SER A 250 0.78 21.01 -8.72
CA SER A 250 1.07 19.66 -9.18
C SER A 250 0.65 18.65 -8.13
N ILE A 251 0.19 17.47 -8.57
CA ILE A 251 -0.21 16.38 -7.67
C ILE A 251 0.67 15.16 -7.93
N LEU A 252 1.16 14.55 -6.86
CA LEU A 252 1.82 13.24 -6.86
C LEU A 252 0.96 12.25 -6.07
N GLY A 253 0.33 11.30 -6.75
CA GLY A 253 -0.43 10.24 -6.11
C GLY A 253 0.36 8.94 -6.04
N TYR A 254 0.46 8.31 -4.86
CA TYR A 254 1.13 7.04 -4.66
C TYR A 254 0.13 5.92 -4.45
N CYS A 255 0.22 4.85 -5.25
CA CYS A 255 -0.62 3.67 -5.16
C CYS A 255 -2.12 4.06 -5.19
N TRP A 256 -2.90 3.73 -4.17
CA TRP A 256 -4.31 4.14 -4.01
C TRP A 256 -4.50 5.66 -3.87
N GLY A 257 -3.49 6.39 -3.40
CA GLY A 257 -3.48 7.85 -3.45
C GLY A 257 -3.49 8.39 -4.88
N GLY A 258 -2.91 7.65 -5.82
CA GLY A 258 -2.98 7.98 -7.25
C GLY A 258 -4.39 7.82 -7.83
N ILE A 259 -5.18 6.85 -7.35
CA ILE A 259 -6.60 6.72 -7.74
C ILE A 259 -7.41 7.92 -7.24
N LEU A 260 -7.20 8.33 -5.99
CA LEU A 260 -7.84 9.53 -5.45
C LEU A 260 -7.46 10.78 -6.27
N ALA A 261 -6.18 10.90 -6.64
CA ALA A 261 -5.70 11.98 -7.50
C ALA A 261 -6.34 11.97 -8.88
N LEU A 262 -6.48 10.81 -9.52
CA LEU A 262 -7.16 10.66 -10.82
C LEU A 262 -8.62 11.04 -10.74
N ILE A 263 -9.34 10.53 -9.74
CA ILE A 263 -10.76 10.84 -9.53
C ILE A 263 -10.95 12.34 -9.31
N TYR A 264 -10.19 12.95 -8.41
CA TYR A 264 -10.26 14.38 -8.14
C TYR A 264 -9.98 15.20 -9.40
N THR A 265 -8.89 14.89 -10.13
CA THR A 265 -8.50 15.62 -11.33
C THR A 265 -9.55 15.52 -12.44
N ALA A 266 -10.18 14.36 -12.61
CA ALA A 266 -11.26 14.17 -13.59
C ALA A 266 -12.52 14.97 -13.21
N LEU A 267 -12.89 15.01 -11.93
CA LEU A 267 -14.00 15.81 -11.42
C LEU A 267 -13.74 17.31 -11.61
N GLU A 268 -12.57 17.78 -11.24
CA GLU A 268 -12.17 19.18 -11.38
C GLU A 268 -12.24 19.64 -12.85
N ALA A 269 -11.71 18.82 -13.76
CA ALA A 269 -11.78 19.10 -15.19
C ALA A 269 -13.23 19.14 -15.71
N THR A 270 -14.12 18.31 -15.19
CA THR A 270 -15.56 18.33 -15.53
C THR A 270 -16.20 19.62 -15.06
N ASN A 271 -15.99 20.00 -13.81
CA ASN A 271 -16.53 21.22 -13.23
C ASN A 271 -16.04 22.49 -13.95
N THR A 272 -14.76 22.50 -14.31
CA THR A 272 -14.14 23.58 -15.07
C THR A 272 -14.77 23.75 -16.44
N THR A 273 -15.00 22.66 -17.15
CA THR A 273 -15.63 22.67 -18.49
C THR A 273 -17.06 23.19 -18.42
N GLN A 274 -17.82 22.81 -17.38
CA GLN A 274 -19.22 23.23 -17.20
C GLN A 274 -19.33 24.69 -16.74
N ASN A 275 -18.44 25.15 -15.85
CA ASN A 275 -18.54 26.45 -15.18
C ASN A 275 -17.58 27.52 -15.74
N LYS A 276 -16.79 27.22 -16.80
CA LYS A 276 -15.76 28.10 -17.38
C LYS A 276 -14.71 28.59 -16.34
N GLY A 277 -14.47 27.80 -15.30
CA GLY A 277 -13.43 28.03 -14.33
C GLY A 277 -12.03 27.60 -14.83
N ASP A 278 -10.99 27.99 -14.16
CA ASP A 278 -9.62 27.54 -14.45
C ASP A 278 -9.34 26.23 -13.67
N ASN A 279 -8.71 25.25 -14.33
CA ASN A 279 -8.32 23.99 -13.67
C ASN A 279 -7.25 24.28 -12.62
N SER A 280 -7.47 23.85 -11.39
CA SER A 280 -6.55 24.04 -10.27
C SER A 280 -5.32 23.14 -10.32
N VAL A 281 -5.37 22.08 -11.12
CA VAL A 281 -4.26 21.09 -11.26
C VAL A 281 -3.44 21.38 -12.50
N LYS A 282 -2.12 21.52 -12.31
CA LYS A 282 -1.14 21.84 -13.34
C LYS A 282 -0.61 20.58 -14.03
N SER A 283 -0.24 19.59 -13.24
CA SER A 283 0.27 18.30 -13.70
C SER A 283 -0.02 17.19 -12.69
N LEU A 284 -0.02 15.95 -13.17
CA LEU A 284 -0.33 14.78 -12.35
C LEU A 284 0.77 13.72 -12.50
N ALA A 285 1.45 13.40 -11.41
CA ALA A 285 2.37 12.27 -11.31
C ALA A 285 1.71 11.10 -10.58
N LEU A 286 1.74 9.93 -11.18
CA LEU A 286 1.12 8.69 -10.67
C LEU A 286 2.22 7.68 -10.37
N MET A 287 2.47 7.40 -9.10
CA MET A 287 3.51 6.49 -8.67
C MET A 287 2.89 5.15 -8.26
N ALA A 288 3.26 4.08 -8.98
CA ALA A 288 2.77 2.72 -8.75
C ALA A 288 1.25 2.68 -8.50
N THR A 289 0.48 3.35 -9.36
CA THR A 289 -0.96 3.53 -9.24
C THR A 289 -1.68 2.51 -10.13
N PRO A 290 -2.51 1.61 -9.59
CA PRO A 290 -3.31 0.71 -10.42
C PRO A 290 -4.45 1.50 -11.08
N VAL A 291 -4.61 1.37 -12.40
CA VAL A 291 -5.63 2.09 -13.16
C VAL A 291 -6.60 1.13 -13.86
N ASP A 292 -6.07 0.17 -14.58
CA ASP A 292 -6.87 -0.89 -15.21
C ASP A 292 -6.76 -2.19 -14.40
N PHE A 293 -7.75 -2.42 -13.56
CA PHE A 293 -7.75 -3.58 -12.67
C PHE A 293 -7.91 -4.92 -13.41
N ASN A 294 -8.37 -4.94 -14.66
CA ASN A 294 -8.38 -6.17 -15.47
C ASN A 294 -6.96 -6.60 -15.87
N LYS A 295 -6.02 -5.66 -15.90
CA LYS A 295 -4.60 -5.93 -16.15
C LYS A 295 -3.83 -6.26 -14.85
N GLU A 296 -4.47 -6.14 -13.67
CA GLU A 296 -3.89 -6.53 -12.40
C GLU A 296 -3.95 -8.05 -12.23
N ASN A 297 -2.82 -8.72 -12.44
CA ASN A 297 -2.69 -10.16 -12.28
C ASN A 297 -1.83 -10.52 -11.05
N THR A 298 -1.88 -9.69 -10.01
CA THR A 298 -1.19 -9.96 -8.75
C THR A 298 -1.99 -10.90 -7.87
N ILE A 299 -1.32 -11.54 -6.92
CA ILE A 299 -1.97 -12.43 -5.95
C ILE A 299 -3.04 -11.66 -5.16
N LEU A 300 -2.72 -10.44 -4.71
CA LEU A 300 -3.67 -9.61 -3.96
C LEU A 300 -4.89 -9.22 -4.80
N ALA A 301 -4.70 -8.89 -6.07
CA ALA A 301 -5.82 -8.60 -6.97
C ALA A 301 -6.76 -9.82 -7.12
N ASN A 302 -6.19 -11.02 -7.26
CA ASN A 302 -6.97 -12.23 -7.37
C ASN A 302 -7.74 -12.55 -6.07
N TRP A 303 -7.12 -12.31 -4.91
CA TRP A 303 -7.81 -12.46 -3.62
C TRP A 303 -8.92 -11.44 -3.45
N SER A 304 -8.66 -10.18 -3.81
CA SER A 304 -9.65 -9.11 -3.75
C SER A 304 -10.90 -9.41 -4.58
N ARG A 305 -10.74 -10.05 -5.75
CA ARG A 305 -11.89 -10.50 -6.56
C ARG A 305 -12.66 -11.67 -5.93
N ALA A 306 -11.95 -12.55 -5.23
CA ALA A 306 -12.54 -13.78 -4.67
C ALA A 306 -13.22 -13.57 -3.31
N VAL A 307 -12.86 -12.51 -2.58
CA VAL A 307 -13.36 -12.29 -1.22
C VAL A 307 -14.84 -11.89 -1.20
N ASN A 308 -15.59 -12.44 -0.22
CA ASN A 308 -16.90 -11.93 0.12
C ASN A 308 -16.75 -10.70 1.03
N ILE A 309 -16.60 -9.53 0.40
CA ILE A 309 -16.31 -8.29 1.12
C ILE A 309 -17.46 -7.84 2.01
N ASP A 310 -18.70 -8.08 1.62
CA ASP A 310 -19.88 -7.71 2.41
C ASP A 310 -19.88 -8.45 3.74
N LYS A 311 -19.79 -9.78 3.68
CA LYS A 311 -19.72 -10.61 4.91
C LYS A 311 -18.57 -10.17 5.83
N MET A 312 -17.43 -9.86 5.24
CA MET A 312 -16.24 -9.45 5.97
C MET A 312 -16.44 -8.10 6.65
N MET A 313 -16.96 -7.10 5.93
CA MET A 313 -17.16 -5.76 6.49
C MET A 313 -18.34 -5.70 7.45
N ASP A 314 -19.38 -6.47 7.24
CA ASP A 314 -20.51 -6.56 8.17
C ASP A 314 -20.08 -7.13 9.53
N GLU A 315 -19.08 -8.02 9.55
CA GLU A 315 -18.57 -8.62 10.78
C GLU A 315 -17.51 -7.73 11.47
N PHE A 316 -16.54 -7.19 10.70
CA PHE A 316 -15.41 -6.44 11.29
C PHE A 316 -15.66 -4.93 11.41
N GLY A 317 -16.60 -4.37 10.67
CA GLY A 317 -16.80 -2.93 10.50
C GLY A 317 -15.69 -2.33 9.61
N ASN A 318 -14.47 -2.24 10.12
CA ASN A 318 -13.29 -1.81 9.36
C ASN A 318 -12.41 -3.00 8.96
N MET A 319 -11.71 -2.89 7.84
CA MET A 319 -10.64 -3.82 7.50
C MET A 319 -9.48 -3.61 8.46
N ASN A 320 -9.15 -4.62 9.24
CA ASN A 320 -8.06 -4.55 10.23
C ASN A 320 -6.70 -4.46 9.51
N GLY A 321 -5.86 -3.52 9.95
CA GLY A 321 -4.51 -3.32 9.41
C GLY A 321 -3.63 -4.57 9.51
N GLN A 322 -3.74 -5.34 10.58
CA GLN A 322 -2.97 -6.58 10.78
C GLN A 322 -3.37 -7.67 9.76
N ILE A 323 -4.64 -7.73 9.35
CA ILE A 323 -5.11 -8.63 8.29
C ILE A 323 -4.50 -8.22 6.95
N LEU A 324 -4.40 -6.90 6.69
CA LEU A 324 -3.72 -6.38 5.50
C LEU A 324 -2.23 -6.71 5.53
N ASP A 325 -1.54 -6.54 6.67
CA ASP A 325 -0.12 -6.89 6.83
C ASP A 325 0.12 -8.37 6.54
N LEU A 326 -0.75 -9.24 7.05
CA LEU A 326 -0.71 -10.67 6.76
C LEU A 326 -0.89 -10.93 5.26
N ALA A 327 -1.90 -10.33 4.62
CA ALA A 327 -2.14 -10.48 3.20
C ALA A 327 -0.93 -10.01 2.37
N PHE A 328 -0.32 -8.87 2.75
CA PHE A 328 0.90 -8.39 2.11
C PHE A 328 2.09 -9.34 2.29
N ALA A 329 2.28 -9.92 3.46
CA ALA A 329 3.35 -10.90 3.69
C ALA A 329 3.10 -12.20 2.91
N MET A 330 1.83 -12.64 2.86
CA MET A 330 1.43 -13.89 2.21
C MET A 330 1.49 -13.85 0.67
N ARG A 331 1.61 -12.68 0.03
CA ARG A 331 1.77 -12.61 -1.43
C ARG A 331 3.08 -13.22 -1.94
N ASN A 332 4.13 -13.21 -1.12
CA ASN A 332 5.40 -13.87 -1.39
C ASN A 332 6.11 -14.20 -0.07
N PRO A 333 5.66 -15.22 0.67
CA PRO A 333 6.16 -15.54 2.01
C PRO A 333 7.68 -15.74 2.05
N PRO A 334 8.33 -16.46 1.09
CA PRO A 334 9.76 -16.61 1.11
C PRO A 334 10.49 -15.26 1.14
N ARG A 335 10.10 -14.35 0.26
CA ARG A 335 10.72 -13.02 0.14
C ARG A 335 10.49 -12.16 1.39
N TYR A 336 9.27 -12.18 1.93
CA TYR A 336 8.86 -11.28 3.01
C TYR A 336 9.08 -11.83 4.42
N THR A 337 9.34 -13.13 4.56
CA THR A 337 9.65 -13.76 5.84
C THR A 337 11.10 -14.23 5.93
N PHE A 338 11.61 -15.02 4.98
CA PHE A 338 12.94 -15.62 5.08
C PHE A 338 14.03 -14.77 4.44
N ASP A 339 13.91 -14.44 3.15
CA ASP A 339 14.96 -13.76 2.40
C ASP A 339 15.28 -12.38 3.00
N LYS A 340 14.26 -11.68 3.47
CA LYS A 340 14.36 -10.38 4.11
C LYS A 340 15.24 -10.45 5.36
N TYR A 341 14.97 -11.38 6.28
CA TYR A 341 15.72 -11.54 7.52
C TYR A 341 17.10 -12.17 7.31
N PHE A 342 17.21 -13.07 6.34
CA PHE A 342 18.51 -13.60 5.95
C PHE A 342 19.43 -12.52 5.39
N LYS A 343 18.88 -11.59 4.61
CA LYS A 343 19.62 -10.42 4.14
C LYS A 343 20.02 -9.49 5.28
N LEU A 344 19.12 -9.28 6.27
CA LEU A 344 19.44 -8.53 7.48
C LEU A 344 20.62 -9.19 8.21
N PHE A 345 20.56 -10.49 8.45
CA PHE A 345 21.61 -11.24 9.14
C PHE A 345 22.97 -11.09 8.46
N LYS A 346 23.02 -11.20 7.14
CA LYS A 346 24.25 -10.98 6.36
C LYS A 346 24.82 -9.56 6.46
N LYS A 347 23.97 -8.57 6.74
CA LYS A 347 24.32 -7.14 6.77
C LYS A 347 24.26 -6.52 8.16
N LEU A 348 24.30 -7.30 9.23
CA LEU A 348 24.27 -6.78 10.62
C LEU A 348 25.44 -5.83 10.93
N HIS A 349 26.56 -5.93 10.20
CA HIS A 349 27.71 -5.04 10.34
C HIS A 349 27.49 -3.64 9.72
N ASP A 350 26.52 -3.51 8.83
CA ASP A 350 26.15 -2.26 8.17
C ASP A 350 25.06 -1.53 8.97
N LYS A 351 25.47 -0.59 9.82
CA LYS A 351 24.55 0.17 10.69
C LYS A 351 23.48 0.94 9.91
N GLU A 352 23.83 1.46 8.73
CA GLU A 352 22.89 2.22 7.91
C GLU A 352 21.80 1.30 7.35
N PHE A 353 22.21 0.14 6.84
CA PHE A 353 21.29 -0.87 6.37
C PHE A 353 20.36 -1.36 7.51
N VAL A 354 20.93 -1.66 8.70
CA VAL A 354 20.15 -2.10 9.86
C VAL A 354 19.16 -1.04 10.31
N ASN A 355 19.55 0.22 10.40
CA ASN A 355 18.66 1.31 10.78
C ASN A 355 17.51 1.47 9.75
N THR A 356 17.82 1.49 8.47
CA THR A 356 16.82 1.57 7.41
C THR A 356 15.87 0.37 7.43
N PHE A 357 16.40 -0.83 7.66
CA PHE A 357 15.60 -2.04 7.79
C PHE A 357 14.60 -1.92 8.95
N ILE A 358 15.06 -1.47 10.12
CA ILE A 358 14.21 -1.27 11.30
C ILE A 358 13.14 -0.21 11.03
N ASP A 359 13.49 0.91 10.42
CA ASP A 359 12.52 1.96 10.05
C ASP A 359 11.44 1.43 9.10
N VAL A 360 11.83 0.61 8.10
CA VAL A 360 10.90 -0.03 7.16
C VAL A 360 10.02 -1.06 7.86
N GLU A 361 10.57 -1.87 8.78
CA GLU A 361 9.77 -2.85 9.53
C GLU A 361 8.72 -2.17 10.41
N ARG A 362 9.09 -1.07 11.07
CA ARG A 362 8.13 -0.28 11.87
C ARG A 362 7.00 0.25 11.01
N TRP A 363 7.35 0.84 9.87
CA TRP A 363 6.35 1.34 8.95
C TRP A 363 5.45 0.22 8.42
N LEU A 364 6.03 -0.93 8.10
CA LEU A 364 5.31 -2.07 7.52
C LEU A 364 4.25 -2.63 8.46
N TYR A 365 4.51 -2.63 9.78
CA TYR A 365 3.59 -3.16 10.79
C TYR A 365 2.80 -2.07 11.53
N ASP A 366 2.83 -0.83 11.07
CA ASP A 366 1.99 0.29 11.55
C ASP A 366 0.87 0.59 10.53
N THR A 367 0.21 -0.45 10.05
CA THR A 367 -0.88 -0.31 9.07
C THR A 367 -2.17 0.08 9.77
N PRO A 368 -2.76 1.25 9.46
CA PRO A 368 -4.03 1.65 10.01
C PRO A 368 -5.16 0.76 9.48
N PRO A 369 -6.26 0.62 10.22
CA PRO A 369 -7.48 0.04 9.67
C PRO A 369 -7.97 0.85 8.46
N VAL A 370 -8.57 0.18 7.47
CA VAL A 370 -9.26 0.86 6.38
C VAL A 370 -10.76 0.87 6.68
N PRO A 371 -11.44 2.03 6.59
CA PRO A 371 -12.88 2.12 6.81
C PRO A 371 -13.65 1.09 5.99
N GLY A 372 -14.59 0.41 6.62
CA GLY A 372 -15.30 -0.72 5.99
C GLY A 372 -16.01 -0.35 4.71
N ASN A 373 -16.66 0.81 4.69
CA ASN A 373 -17.34 1.30 3.49
C ASN A 373 -16.36 1.64 2.37
N LEU A 374 -15.25 2.32 2.68
CA LEU A 374 -14.18 2.58 1.72
C LEU A 374 -13.60 1.27 1.16
N HIS A 375 -13.29 0.30 2.04
CA HIS A 375 -12.70 -0.97 1.62
C HIS A 375 -13.64 -1.76 0.71
N ARG A 376 -14.96 -1.81 1.05
CA ARG A 376 -15.99 -2.40 0.19
C ARG A 376 -16.00 -1.74 -1.18
N GLN A 377 -16.05 -0.41 -1.25
CA GLN A 377 -16.03 0.33 -2.52
C GLN A 377 -14.75 0.08 -3.33
N ILE A 378 -13.60 -0.02 -2.68
CA ILE A 378 -12.33 -0.38 -3.32
C ILE A 378 -12.43 -1.75 -3.99
N ILE A 379 -12.89 -2.76 -3.24
CA ILE A 379 -12.96 -4.12 -3.76
C ILE A 379 -13.98 -4.21 -4.90
N ASP A 380 -15.18 -3.71 -4.69
CA ASP A 380 -16.27 -3.86 -5.66
C ASP A 380 -16.06 -2.96 -6.88
N ASN A 381 -15.84 -1.66 -6.67
CA ASN A 381 -15.77 -0.71 -7.78
C ASN A 381 -14.50 -0.85 -8.62
N CYS A 382 -13.39 -1.28 -8.00
CA CYS A 382 -12.10 -1.33 -8.69
C CYS A 382 -11.72 -2.77 -9.04
N TYR A 383 -11.53 -3.66 -8.05
CA TYR A 383 -11.03 -5.01 -8.32
C TYR A 383 -12.03 -5.92 -9.03
N LYS A 384 -13.35 -5.83 -8.68
CA LYS A 384 -14.38 -6.68 -9.31
C LYS A 384 -14.92 -6.05 -10.60
N ASP A 385 -15.40 -4.82 -10.52
CA ASP A 385 -16.17 -4.20 -11.60
C ASP A 385 -15.37 -3.24 -12.49
N ASN A 386 -14.15 -2.87 -12.07
CA ASN A 386 -13.25 -1.96 -12.80
C ASN A 386 -13.94 -0.67 -13.28
N LEU A 387 -14.74 -0.05 -12.39
CA LEU A 387 -15.64 1.05 -12.73
C LEU A 387 -14.90 2.33 -13.15
N LEU A 388 -13.64 2.51 -12.74
CA LEU A 388 -12.85 3.70 -13.04
C LEU A 388 -12.67 3.89 -14.54
N ILE A 389 -12.23 2.85 -15.25
CA ILE A 389 -11.97 2.93 -16.70
C ILE A 389 -13.23 2.78 -17.55
N THR A 390 -14.29 2.19 -16.97
CA THR A 390 -15.56 1.99 -17.68
C THR A 390 -16.51 3.19 -17.60
N LYS A 391 -16.08 4.28 -16.90
CA LYS A 391 -16.86 5.51 -16.67
C LYS A 391 -18.15 5.27 -15.88
N LYS A 392 -18.18 4.22 -15.11
CA LYS A 392 -19.33 3.87 -14.26
C LYS A 392 -19.10 4.23 -12.80
N MET A 393 -17.86 4.60 -12.43
CA MET A 393 -17.56 5.08 -11.10
C MET A 393 -18.26 6.41 -10.86
N LYS A 394 -18.89 6.55 -9.69
CA LYS A 394 -19.56 7.77 -9.25
C LYS A 394 -18.93 8.31 -7.99
N ILE A 395 -18.81 9.62 -7.95
CA ILE A 395 -18.57 10.41 -6.74
C ILE A 395 -19.73 11.39 -6.63
N ASP A 396 -20.50 11.28 -5.56
CA ASP A 396 -21.82 11.91 -5.45
C ASP A 396 -22.68 11.61 -6.69
N ASP A 397 -23.16 12.63 -7.38
CA ASP A 397 -23.95 12.45 -8.61
C ASP A 397 -23.14 12.49 -9.90
N ASN A 398 -21.82 12.65 -9.81
CA ASN A 398 -20.94 12.82 -10.97
C ASN A 398 -20.28 11.50 -11.38
N TYR A 399 -20.43 11.15 -12.66
CA TYR A 399 -19.67 10.07 -13.26
C TYR A 399 -18.22 10.50 -13.53
N ILE A 400 -17.29 9.63 -13.22
CA ILE A 400 -15.86 9.86 -13.45
C ILE A 400 -15.51 9.44 -14.87
N ASP A 401 -15.08 10.39 -15.70
CA ASP A 401 -14.51 10.14 -17.03
C ASP A 401 -13.06 10.60 -17.07
N LEU A 402 -12.13 9.67 -17.09
CA LEU A 402 -10.70 9.98 -17.14
C LEU A 402 -10.30 10.75 -18.41
N ARG A 403 -11.11 10.70 -19.48
CA ARG A 403 -10.86 11.49 -20.71
C ARG A 403 -10.96 13.00 -20.50
N ASN A 404 -11.56 13.45 -19.41
CA ASN A 404 -11.59 14.86 -19.06
C ASN A 404 -10.23 15.37 -18.60
N ILE A 405 -9.29 14.47 -18.28
CA ILE A 405 -7.92 14.82 -17.88
C ILE A 405 -7.09 15.13 -19.12
N THR A 406 -6.74 16.40 -19.30
CA THR A 406 -5.96 16.91 -20.44
C THR A 406 -4.58 17.45 -20.04
N ILE A 407 -4.33 17.58 -18.73
CA ILE A 407 -3.06 18.07 -18.17
C ILE A 407 -1.92 17.06 -18.38
N PRO A 408 -0.64 17.49 -18.32
CA PRO A 408 0.50 16.59 -18.38
C PRO A 408 0.48 15.50 -17.32
N ILE A 409 0.82 14.26 -17.71
CA ILE A 409 0.85 13.09 -16.83
C ILE A 409 2.23 12.45 -16.85
N LEU A 410 2.74 12.13 -15.64
CA LEU A 410 3.91 11.31 -15.43
C LEU A 410 3.51 10.01 -14.75
N VAL A 411 3.82 8.87 -15.34
CA VAL A 411 3.70 7.56 -14.70
C VAL A 411 5.06 7.12 -14.17
N ILE A 412 5.11 6.82 -12.88
CA ILE A 412 6.30 6.31 -12.20
C ILE A 412 6.03 4.85 -11.81
N ASP A 413 6.81 3.93 -12.35
CA ASP A 413 6.62 2.50 -12.21
C ASP A 413 7.87 1.79 -11.62
N ALA A 414 7.67 0.65 -10.98
CA ALA A 414 8.72 -0.19 -10.43
C ALA A 414 8.80 -1.51 -11.20
N GLU A 415 9.99 -1.84 -11.73
CA GLU A 415 10.20 -3.01 -12.62
C GLU A 415 9.79 -4.36 -12.01
N LYS A 416 9.85 -4.48 -10.69
CA LYS A 416 9.58 -5.71 -9.94
C LYS A 416 8.46 -5.48 -8.92
N ASP A 417 7.48 -4.65 -9.30
CA ASP A 417 6.30 -4.42 -8.46
C ASP A 417 5.43 -5.69 -8.45
N ASP A 418 5.16 -6.20 -7.26
CA ASP A 418 4.30 -7.36 -7.02
C ASP A 418 2.96 -6.97 -6.37
N LEU A 419 2.69 -5.67 -6.26
CA LEU A 419 1.42 -5.10 -5.79
C LEU A 419 0.63 -4.49 -6.94
N VAL A 420 1.31 -3.77 -7.82
CA VAL A 420 0.71 -3.09 -8.98
C VAL A 420 1.50 -3.50 -10.22
N THR A 421 0.81 -4.05 -11.22
CA THR A 421 1.46 -4.43 -12.49
C THR A 421 1.79 -3.19 -13.31
N THR A 422 2.91 -3.25 -14.05
CA THR A 422 3.25 -2.20 -15.01
C THR A 422 2.11 -1.96 -16.00
N GLU A 423 1.49 -3.05 -16.49
CA GLU A 423 0.41 -3.02 -17.47
C GLU A 423 -0.82 -2.27 -16.97
N SER A 424 -1.14 -2.40 -15.68
CA SER A 424 -2.23 -1.66 -15.04
C SER A 424 -1.89 -0.18 -14.86
N ALA A 425 -0.67 0.11 -14.39
CA ALA A 425 -0.25 1.48 -14.12
C ALA A 425 -0.14 2.32 -15.40
N VAL A 426 0.48 1.80 -16.46
CA VAL A 426 0.66 2.53 -17.73
C VAL A 426 -0.63 2.67 -18.52
N ALA A 427 -1.65 1.85 -18.22
CA ALA A 427 -2.95 1.89 -18.88
C ALA A 427 -3.64 3.26 -18.76
N VAL A 428 -3.29 4.08 -17.78
CA VAL A 428 -3.82 5.46 -17.70
C VAL A 428 -3.70 6.21 -19.01
N SER A 429 -2.64 5.96 -19.77
CA SER A 429 -2.37 6.59 -21.07
C SER A 429 -3.46 6.35 -22.11
N ASP A 430 -4.18 5.22 -22.00
CA ASP A 430 -5.24 4.83 -22.93
C ASP A 430 -6.58 5.52 -22.58
N TYR A 431 -6.70 5.99 -21.34
CA TYR A 431 -7.97 6.50 -20.80
C TYR A 431 -8.02 8.02 -20.61
N VAL A 432 -6.89 8.72 -20.65
CA VAL A 432 -6.80 10.19 -20.52
C VAL A 432 -6.61 10.86 -21.87
N SER A 433 -7.06 12.11 -21.99
CA SER A 433 -6.89 12.95 -23.21
C SER A 433 -5.66 13.86 -23.16
N SER A 434 -4.75 13.65 -22.20
CA SER A 434 -3.49 14.40 -22.16
C SER A 434 -2.65 14.17 -23.42
N ASN A 435 -2.08 15.26 -23.96
CA ASN A 435 -1.11 15.19 -25.07
C ASN A 435 0.33 14.93 -24.58
N GLU A 436 0.57 15.11 -23.28
CA GLU A 436 1.89 14.92 -22.66
C GLU A 436 1.81 13.76 -21.64
N LYS A 437 2.38 12.63 -22.01
CA LYS A 437 2.38 11.40 -21.22
C LYS A 437 3.78 10.85 -21.13
N ASP A 438 4.41 11.02 -19.97
CA ASP A 438 5.79 10.61 -19.72
C ASP A 438 5.85 9.43 -18.75
N PHE A 439 6.93 8.63 -18.87
CA PHE A 439 7.12 7.43 -18.09
C PHE A 439 8.50 7.42 -17.46
N LEU A 440 8.56 7.14 -16.17
CA LEU A 440 9.80 6.87 -15.44
C LEU A 440 9.72 5.49 -14.81
N LYS A 441 10.75 4.70 -15.01
CA LYS A 441 10.86 3.36 -14.45
C LYS A 441 12.05 3.25 -13.53
N SER A 442 11.87 2.57 -12.39
CA SER A 442 12.93 2.36 -11.41
C SER A 442 13.11 0.87 -11.12
N PRO A 443 14.33 0.38 -10.95
CA PRO A 443 14.56 -0.98 -10.52
C PRO A 443 14.04 -1.22 -9.10
N GLY A 444 13.58 -2.43 -8.84
CA GLY A 444 13.04 -2.80 -7.53
C GLY A 444 11.53 -2.99 -7.54
N GLY A 445 10.93 -3.13 -6.37
CA GLY A 445 9.49 -3.30 -6.18
C GLY A 445 8.83 -2.04 -5.63
N HIS A 446 7.56 -2.15 -5.31
CA HIS A 446 6.68 -1.06 -4.88
C HIS A 446 7.32 -0.09 -3.86
N VAL A 447 7.74 -0.62 -2.73
CA VAL A 447 8.34 0.18 -1.63
C VAL A 447 9.72 0.71 -2.01
N ALA A 448 10.44 0.06 -2.94
CA ALA A 448 11.76 0.50 -3.38
C ALA A 448 11.73 1.88 -4.06
N LEU A 449 10.59 2.31 -4.61
CA LEU A 449 10.39 3.67 -5.12
C LEU A 449 10.62 4.74 -4.05
N CYS A 450 10.34 4.41 -2.78
CA CYS A 450 10.51 5.33 -1.66
C CYS A 450 11.88 5.22 -0.97
N ILE A 451 12.51 4.02 -0.97
CA ILE A 451 13.65 3.76 -0.06
C ILE A 451 14.94 3.33 -0.74
N SER A 452 14.95 3.03 -2.05
CA SER A 452 16.17 2.56 -2.71
C SER A 452 17.13 3.70 -3.07
N ASP A 453 18.44 3.42 -3.08
CA ASP A 453 19.46 4.37 -3.55
C ASP A 453 19.17 4.83 -4.98
N SER A 454 18.83 3.87 -5.86
CA SER A 454 18.51 4.18 -7.25
C SER A 454 17.32 5.14 -7.39
N ALA A 455 16.31 5.04 -6.50
CA ALA A 455 15.19 5.98 -6.52
C ALA A 455 15.64 7.39 -6.12
N HIS A 456 16.41 7.51 -5.03
CA HIS A 456 16.85 8.81 -4.53
C HIS A 456 17.87 9.49 -5.46
N GLU A 457 18.79 8.71 -6.04
CA GLU A 457 19.84 9.26 -6.89
C GLU A 457 19.39 9.54 -8.33
N LYS A 458 18.44 8.76 -8.87
CA LYS A 458 18.13 8.79 -10.31
C LYS A 458 16.66 9.10 -10.62
N LEU A 459 15.73 8.51 -9.87
CA LEU A 459 14.29 8.64 -10.15
C LEU A 459 13.75 10.01 -9.68
N TRP A 460 13.89 10.31 -8.39
CA TRP A 460 13.31 11.53 -7.81
C TRP A 460 13.86 12.83 -8.38
N PRO A 461 15.18 12.95 -8.69
CA PRO A 461 15.68 14.13 -9.39
C PRO A 461 15.06 14.33 -10.78
N LYS A 462 14.77 13.24 -11.52
CA LYS A 462 14.09 13.32 -12.80
C LYS A 462 12.63 13.68 -12.68
N ALA A 463 11.92 13.07 -11.71
CA ALA A 463 10.53 13.36 -11.42
C ALA A 463 10.34 14.82 -11.00
N ALA A 464 11.18 15.34 -10.10
CA ALA A 464 11.15 16.74 -9.68
C ALA A 464 11.40 17.68 -10.86
N LYS A 465 12.41 17.38 -11.71
CA LYS A 465 12.68 18.16 -12.93
C LYS A 465 11.47 18.18 -13.86
N TRP A 466 10.81 17.04 -14.03
CA TRP A 466 9.61 16.95 -14.86
C TRP A 466 8.48 17.83 -14.28
N ILE A 467 8.18 17.71 -12.99
CA ILE A 467 7.14 18.52 -12.32
C ILE A 467 7.41 20.01 -12.49
N LEU A 468 8.65 20.45 -12.23
CA LEU A 468 9.05 21.86 -12.35
C LEU A 468 9.01 22.39 -13.79
N SER A 469 9.05 21.51 -14.80
CA SER A 469 9.01 21.90 -16.21
C SER A 469 7.60 22.11 -16.76
N LYS A 470 6.58 21.83 -15.97
CA LYS A 470 5.17 22.00 -16.35
C LYS A 470 4.60 23.27 -15.76
#